data_403f3d67dd665973b9673e7667eb437c
#
_entry.id   403f3d67dd665973b9673e7667eb437c
#
_cell.length_a   1.000
_cell.length_b   1.000
_cell.length_c   1.000
_cell.angle_alpha   90.00
_cell.angle_beta   90.00
_cell.angle_gamma   90.00
#
_symmetry.space_group_name_H-M   'P 1'
#
loop_
_entity.id
_entity.type
_entity.pdbx_description
1 polymer ?
#
loop_
_entity_poly.entity_id
_entity_poly.type
_entity_poly.pdbx_seq_one_letter_code
_entity_poly.pdbx_strand_id
1 'polypeptide(L)'
;TYHYTAGTSESQILERAHSKLNKILDAQWEERQEKLPLKDKYEALILASIIEKETAIDSERERVASVFVNRLNKRMRLQTDPTVIYGMGDAYDGNIRKKDLRTPTPYNTYTINGLPPTPIAMAGEASIEAALNPENSNYLYFVASGKGGHVFSKSLAEHNRAVRAYLRELRKNK
;
A
#
# COMPACT_ATOMS: atom_id res chain seq x y z
N THR A 1 19.42 7.15 -2.58
CA THR A 1 20.89 6.95 -2.42
C THR A 1 21.42 7.97 -1.43
N TYR A 2 22.29 7.50 -0.49
CA TYR A 2 22.95 8.36 0.49
C TYR A 2 24.44 8.35 0.22
N HIS A 3 25.03 9.55 0.07
CA HIS A 3 26.46 9.71 0.02
C HIS A 3 27.03 9.76 1.45
N TYR A 4 28.14 9.06 1.68
CA TYR A 4 28.82 9.06 2.97
C TYR A 4 30.35 9.14 2.76
N THR A 5 31.03 9.65 3.76
CA THR A 5 32.50 9.73 3.79
C THR A 5 33.06 8.63 4.67
N ALA A 6 34.35 8.34 4.52
CA ALA A 6 35.06 7.40 5.38
C ALA A 6 34.89 7.85 6.86
N GLY A 7 34.58 6.87 7.74
CA GLY A 7 34.31 7.12 9.16
C GLY A 7 32.85 7.42 9.51
N THR A 8 31.94 7.50 8.52
CA THR A 8 30.50 7.60 8.81
C THR A 8 30.02 6.28 9.40
N SER A 9 29.35 6.32 10.55
CA SER A 9 28.77 5.15 11.20
C SER A 9 27.43 4.75 10.58
N GLU A 10 27.01 3.49 10.73
CA GLU A 10 25.70 3.00 10.29
C GLU A 10 24.56 3.78 10.96
N SER A 11 24.69 4.10 12.25
CA SER A 11 23.70 4.91 12.97
C SER A 11 23.52 6.30 12.34
N GLN A 12 24.61 6.96 11.93
CA GLN A 12 24.54 8.27 11.26
C GLN A 12 23.81 8.19 9.91
N ILE A 13 23.95 7.08 9.17
CA ILE A 13 23.23 6.88 7.91
C ILE A 13 21.73 6.69 8.19
N LEU A 14 21.38 5.89 9.21
CA LEU A 14 20.00 5.66 9.63
C LEU A 14 19.34 6.97 10.15
N GLU A 15 20.06 7.75 10.93
CA GLU A 15 19.58 9.07 11.41
C GLU A 15 19.31 10.03 10.25
N ARG A 16 20.19 10.07 9.24
CA ARG A 16 19.98 10.88 8.02
C ARG A 16 18.74 10.39 7.25
N ALA A 17 18.58 9.07 7.10
CA ALA A 17 17.42 8.51 6.44
C ALA A 17 16.11 8.85 7.16
N HIS A 18 16.10 8.70 8.48
CA HIS A 18 14.96 9.06 9.32
C HIS A 18 14.64 10.57 9.28
N SER A 19 15.67 11.42 9.39
CA SER A 19 15.50 12.86 9.29
C SER A 19 14.97 13.28 7.92
N LYS A 20 15.47 12.68 6.84
CA LYS A 20 14.95 12.94 5.48
C LYS A 20 13.50 12.51 5.34
N LEU A 21 13.14 11.32 5.82
CA LEU A 21 11.77 10.82 5.80
C LEU A 21 10.82 11.79 6.52
N ASN A 22 11.19 12.24 7.72
CA ASN A 22 10.37 13.17 8.48
C ASN A 22 10.18 14.50 7.75
N LYS A 23 11.24 15.06 7.15
CA LYS A 23 11.13 16.29 6.35
C LYS A 23 10.18 16.17 5.18
N ILE A 24 10.26 15.03 4.44
CA ILE A 24 9.37 14.75 3.33
C ILE A 24 7.93 14.63 3.83
N LEU A 25 7.72 13.84 4.89
CA LEU A 25 6.39 13.62 5.45
C LEU A 25 5.78 14.92 5.98
N ASP A 26 6.56 15.77 6.64
CA ASP A 26 6.12 17.07 7.13
C ASP A 26 5.68 17.99 5.97
N ALA A 27 6.50 18.11 4.93
CA ALA A 27 6.20 18.95 3.77
C ALA A 27 4.94 18.46 3.04
N GLN A 28 4.88 17.17 2.75
CA GLN A 28 3.76 16.56 2.04
C GLN A 28 2.45 16.60 2.85
N TRP A 29 2.54 16.51 4.19
CA TRP A 29 1.38 16.62 5.06
C TRP A 29 0.74 18.00 5.01
N GLU A 30 1.53 19.08 4.95
CA GLU A 30 1.01 20.44 4.83
C GLU A 30 0.30 20.68 3.48
N GLU A 31 0.74 20.03 2.41
CA GLU A 31 0.19 20.16 1.06
C GLU A 31 -0.86 19.09 0.71
N ARG A 32 -1.27 18.26 1.69
CA ARG A 32 -2.20 17.16 1.46
C ARG A 32 -3.57 17.61 0.98
N GLN A 33 -4.23 16.74 0.23
CA GLN A 33 -5.65 16.93 -0.11
C GLN A 33 -6.51 17.05 1.16
N GLU A 34 -7.57 17.84 1.05
CA GLU A 34 -8.57 17.94 2.12
C GLU A 34 -9.39 16.66 2.27
N LYS A 35 -9.94 16.45 3.45
CA LYS A 35 -10.90 15.36 3.76
C LYS A 35 -10.35 13.94 3.58
N LEU A 36 -9.03 13.76 3.69
CA LEU A 36 -8.46 12.42 3.76
C LEU A 36 -8.89 11.71 5.05
N PRO A 37 -9.14 10.39 5.01
CA PRO A 37 -9.51 9.59 6.20
C PRO A 37 -8.26 9.19 7.02
N LEU A 38 -7.37 10.15 7.23
CA LEU A 38 -6.10 10.00 7.95
C LEU A 38 -6.07 11.01 9.09
N LYS A 39 -5.85 10.54 10.32
CA LYS A 39 -5.88 11.40 11.52
C LYS A 39 -4.61 12.22 11.70
N ASP A 40 -3.47 11.65 11.31
CA ASP A 40 -2.15 12.21 11.54
C ASP A 40 -1.12 11.73 10.50
N LYS A 41 0.09 12.27 10.60
CA LYS A 41 1.24 11.91 9.74
C LYS A 41 1.62 10.44 9.85
N TYR A 42 1.40 9.82 11.01
CA TYR A 42 1.72 8.42 11.22
C TYR A 42 0.78 7.52 10.44
N GLU A 43 -0.53 7.80 10.43
CA GLU A 43 -1.49 7.09 9.58
C GLU A 43 -1.19 7.26 8.08
N ALA A 44 -0.72 8.45 7.67
CA ALA A 44 -0.26 8.67 6.30
C ALA A 44 0.95 7.78 5.95
N LEU A 45 1.90 7.65 6.86
CA LEU A 45 3.06 6.78 6.69
C LEU A 45 2.66 5.29 6.61
N ILE A 46 1.69 4.86 7.43
CA ILE A 46 1.13 3.51 7.37
C ILE A 46 0.52 3.25 6.00
N LEU A 47 -0.34 4.13 5.51
CA LEU A 47 -0.96 4.00 4.19
C LEU A 47 0.10 4.00 3.08
N ALA A 48 1.08 4.90 3.14
CA ALA A 48 2.18 4.96 2.18
C ALA A 48 2.99 3.65 2.14
N SER A 49 3.22 3.02 3.29
CA SER A 49 3.92 1.73 3.36
C SER A 49 3.16 0.59 2.68
N ILE A 50 1.83 0.63 2.71
CA ILE A 50 0.97 -0.32 1.99
C ILE A 50 1.07 -0.07 0.48
N ILE A 51 0.94 1.18 0.05
CA ILE A 51 1.06 1.58 -1.37
C ILE A 51 2.42 1.17 -1.93
N GLU A 52 3.50 1.37 -1.19
CA GLU A 52 4.86 0.97 -1.57
C GLU A 52 4.96 -0.52 -1.89
N LYS A 53 4.25 -1.35 -1.14
CA LYS A 53 4.26 -2.82 -1.32
C LYS A 53 3.29 -3.30 -2.40
N GLU A 54 2.29 -2.50 -2.78
CA GLU A 54 1.27 -2.89 -3.75
C GLU A 54 1.67 -2.62 -5.19
N THR A 55 2.38 -1.55 -5.46
CA THR A 55 2.76 -1.22 -6.83
C THR A 55 4.14 -0.59 -6.95
N ALA A 56 4.89 -1.03 -7.94
CA ALA A 56 6.11 -0.40 -8.41
C ALA A 56 5.86 0.51 -9.64
N ILE A 57 4.61 0.59 -10.12
CA ILE A 57 4.24 1.35 -11.31
C ILE A 57 3.87 2.77 -10.91
N ASP A 58 4.73 3.72 -11.24
CA ASP A 58 4.57 5.12 -10.85
C ASP A 58 3.23 5.70 -11.34
N SER A 59 2.84 5.42 -12.58
CA SER A 59 1.61 5.93 -13.18
C SER A 59 0.31 5.38 -12.56
N GLU A 60 0.39 4.35 -11.73
CA GLU A 60 -0.77 3.76 -11.03
C GLU A 60 -0.78 4.06 -9.54
N ARG A 61 0.29 4.63 -8.98
CA ARG A 61 0.46 4.77 -7.53
C ARG A 61 -0.64 5.61 -6.88
N GLU A 62 -0.97 6.77 -7.45
CA GLU A 62 -2.07 7.63 -6.97
C GLU A 62 -3.44 6.95 -7.10
N ARG A 63 -3.63 6.12 -8.14
CA ARG A 63 -4.87 5.35 -8.34
C ARG A 63 -5.00 4.21 -7.36
N VAL A 64 -3.93 3.49 -7.06
CA VAL A 64 -3.88 2.49 -5.98
C VAL A 64 -4.20 3.15 -4.63
N ALA A 65 -3.58 4.30 -4.35
CA ALA A 65 -3.88 5.09 -3.15
C ALA A 65 -5.37 5.46 -3.06
N SER A 66 -5.97 5.87 -4.19
CA SER A 66 -7.39 6.23 -4.24
C SER A 66 -8.32 5.09 -3.84
N VAL A 67 -7.98 3.84 -4.20
CA VAL A 67 -8.77 2.66 -3.80
C VAL A 67 -8.77 2.52 -2.28
N PHE A 68 -7.61 2.62 -1.64
CA PHE A 68 -7.52 2.51 -0.18
C PHE A 68 -8.22 3.66 0.55
N VAL A 69 -8.05 4.89 0.09
CA VAL A 69 -8.73 6.08 0.62
C VAL A 69 -10.25 5.94 0.49
N ASN A 70 -10.74 5.50 -0.68
CA ASN A 70 -12.17 5.27 -0.91
C ASN A 70 -12.74 4.17 0.01
N ARG A 71 -11.98 3.09 0.23
CA ARG A 71 -12.36 2.03 1.17
C ARG A 71 -12.41 2.52 2.61
N LEU A 72 -11.41 3.26 3.07
CA LEU A 72 -11.40 3.86 4.41
C LEU A 72 -12.62 4.77 4.62
N ASN A 73 -12.92 5.66 3.66
CA ASN A 73 -14.10 6.54 3.69
C ASN A 73 -15.42 5.75 3.78
N LYS A 74 -15.49 4.59 3.13
CA LYS A 74 -16.66 3.70 3.15
C LYS A 74 -16.65 2.70 4.31
N ARG A 75 -15.69 2.75 5.22
CA ARG A 75 -15.49 1.78 6.31
C ARG A 75 -15.36 0.34 5.82
N MET A 76 -14.84 0.17 4.61
CA MET A 76 -14.50 -1.14 4.05
C MET A 76 -13.13 -1.59 4.56
N ARG A 77 -12.95 -2.88 4.77
CA ARG A 77 -11.64 -3.47 5.06
C ARG A 77 -10.70 -3.27 3.87
N LEU A 78 -9.42 -3.01 4.12
CA LEU A 78 -8.46 -2.76 3.03
C LEU A 78 -8.18 -4.01 2.19
N GLN A 79 -8.11 -5.19 2.81
CA GLN A 79 -7.96 -6.49 2.14
C GLN A 79 -6.75 -6.53 1.20
N THR A 80 -5.60 -6.18 1.73
CA THR A 80 -4.34 -6.09 0.99
C THR A 80 -3.36 -7.15 1.49
N ASP A 81 -2.85 -7.96 0.56
CA ASP A 81 -1.99 -9.11 0.83
C ASP A 81 -0.68 -8.76 1.56
N PRO A 82 0.03 -7.67 1.23
CA PRO A 82 1.24 -7.27 1.95
C PRO A 82 1.07 -7.16 3.48
N THR A 83 -0.09 -6.76 3.96
CA THR A 83 -0.35 -6.67 5.40
C THR A 83 -0.50 -8.06 6.04
N VAL A 84 -1.04 -9.03 5.31
CA VAL A 84 -1.11 -10.43 5.74
C VAL A 84 0.30 -11.01 5.85
N ILE A 85 1.11 -10.82 4.81
CA ILE A 85 2.52 -11.26 4.78
C ILE A 85 3.29 -10.70 5.97
N TYR A 86 3.15 -9.40 6.22
CA TYR A 86 3.80 -8.74 7.34
C TYR A 86 3.37 -9.34 8.69
N GLY A 87 2.07 -9.59 8.86
CA GLY A 87 1.51 -10.19 10.06
C GLY A 87 1.91 -11.66 10.27
N MET A 88 2.24 -12.39 9.20
CA MET A 88 2.75 -13.76 9.28
C MET A 88 4.21 -13.82 9.74
N GLY A 89 5.01 -12.78 9.47
CA GLY A 89 6.43 -12.76 9.81
C GLY A 89 7.17 -13.96 9.23
N ASP A 90 7.95 -14.64 10.05
CA ASP A 90 8.78 -15.81 9.64
C ASP A 90 7.95 -17.04 9.19
N ALA A 91 6.65 -17.06 9.48
CA ALA A 91 5.76 -18.13 9.00
C ALA A 91 5.40 -18.00 7.50
N TYR A 92 5.77 -16.90 6.85
CA TYR A 92 5.56 -16.71 5.42
C TYR A 92 6.58 -17.50 4.61
N ASP A 93 6.11 -18.47 3.85
CA ASP A 93 6.93 -19.37 3.01
C ASP A 93 6.93 -19.01 1.50
N GLY A 94 6.51 -17.78 1.16
CA GLY A 94 6.41 -17.32 -0.22
C GLY A 94 5.01 -17.48 -0.82
N ASN A 95 4.07 -18.10 -0.12
CA ASN A 95 2.69 -18.29 -0.59
C ASN A 95 1.67 -17.86 0.47
N ILE A 96 0.62 -17.16 0.03
CA ILE A 96 -0.55 -16.86 0.86
C ILE A 96 -1.65 -17.87 0.55
N ARG A 97 -2.13 -18.55 1.57
CA ARG A 97 -3.22 -19.52 1.46
C ARG A 97 -4.52 -18.91 1.96
N LYS A 98 -5.66 -19.50 1.57
CA LYS A 98 -6.98 -19.07 2.06
C LYS A 98 -7.11 -19.06 3.57
N LYS A 99 -6.41 -19.95 4.27
CA LYS A 99 -6.36 -19.96 5.73
C LYS A 99 -5.68 -18.72 6.30
N ASP A 100 -4.60 -18.24 5.65
CA ASP A 100 -3.82 -17.09 6.10
C ASP A 100 -4.63 -15.80 6.01
N LEU A 101 -5.43 -15.64 4.93
CA LEU A 101 -6.37 -14.53 4.80
C LEU A 101 -7.46 -14.50 5.89
N ARG A 102 -7.75 -15.63 6.52
CA ARG A 102 -8.77 -15.75 7.58
C ARG A 102 -8.19 -15.75 8.99
N THR A 103 -6.89 -15.94 9.13
CA THR A 103 -6.22 -15.96 10.42
C THR A 103 -6.09 -14.55 10.97
N PRO A 104 -6.69 -14.24 12.13
CA PRO A 104 -6.58 -12.92 12.72
C PRO A 104 -5.14 -12.61 13.15
N THR A 105 -4.63 -11.47 12.74
CA THR A 105 -3.42 -10.83 13.27
C THR A 105 -3.70 -9.34 13.40
N PRO A 106 -2.93 -8.57 14.18
CA PRO A 106 -3.07 -7.11 14.24
C PRO A 106 -2.89 -6.42 12.88
N TYR A 107 -2.23 -7.08 11.92
CA TYR A 107 -1.93 -6.55 10.59
C TYR A 107 -2.85 -7.07 9.48
N ASN A 108 -3.59 -8.17 9.71
CA ASN A 108 -4.40 -8.77 8.66
C ASN A 108 -5.61 -7.91 8.30
N THR A 109 -5.49 -7.12 7.24
CA THR A 109 -6.55 -6.22 6.76
C THR A 109 -7.76 -6.92 6.13
N TYR A 110 -7.76 -8.25 6.02
CA TYR A 110 -8.97 -9.04 5.72
C TYR A 110 -9.82 -9.27 6.98
N THR A 111 -9.23 -9.14 8.17
CA THR A 111 -9.92 -9.42 9.45
C THR A 111 -10.09 -8.19 10.32
N ILE A 112 -9.24 -7.17 10.20
CA ILE A 112 -9.35 -5.89 10.91
C ILE A 112 -10.03 -4.82 10.06
N ASN A 113 -10.55 -3.78 10.71
CA ASN A 113 -11.07 -2.58 10.06
C ASN A 113 -10.04 -1.46 10.13
N GLY A 114 -9.94 -0.67 9.05
CA GLY A 114 -9.00 0.44 8.97
C GLY A 114 -7.56 0.03 8.70
N LEU A 115 -6.63 0.89 9.09
CA LEU A 115 -5.20 0.72 8.91
C LEU A 115 -4.61 -0.26 9.94
N PRO A 116 -3.53 -0.98 9.62
CA PRO A 116 -2.76 -1.74 10.60
C PRO A 116 -2.06 -0.78 11.60
N PRO A 117 -1.55 -1.31 12.74
CA PRO A 117 -1.03 -0.47 13.82
C PRO A 117 0.27 0.25 13.49
N THR A 118 1.06 -0.24 12.54
CA THR A 118 2.35 0.36 12.14
C THR A 118 2.55 0.30 10.62
N PRO A 119 3.50 1.08 10.07
CA PRO A 119 3.99 0.84 8.71
C PRO A 119 4.51 -0.60 8.55
N ILE A 120 4.35 -1.15 7.35
CA ILE A 120 4.77 -2.52 6.99
C ILE A 120 6.02 -2.55 6.10
N ALA A 121 6.49 -1.38 5.66
CA ALA A 121 7.67 -1.19 4.85
C ALA A 121 8.22 0.23 5.00
N MET A 122 9.43 0.44 4.52
CA MET A 122 9.97 1.78 4.30
C MET A 122 9.30 2.39 3.08
N ALA A 123 8.51 3.44 3.28
CA ALA A 123 7.84 4.14 2.18
C ALA A 123 8.79 5.15 1.53
N GLY A 124 8.84 5.15 0.21
CA GLY A 124 9.49 6.18 -0.58
C GLY A 124 8.64 7.46 -0.67
N GLU A 125 9.26 8.55 -1.11
CA GLU A 125 8.63 9.87 -1.27
C GLU A 125 7.37 9.80 -2.16
N ALA A 126 7.43 9.10 -3.30
CA ALA A 126 6.30 8.95 -4.22
C ALA A 126 5.11 8.21 -3.60
N SER A 127 5.34 7.26 -2.70
CA SER A 127 4.25 6.56 -1.99
C SER A 127 3.63 7.42 -0.89
N ILE A 128 4.42 8.29 -0.25
CA ILE A 128 3.92 9.29 0.72
C ILE A 128 3.07 10.33 -0.02
N GLU A 129 3.56 10.84 -1.14
CA GLU A 129 2.83 11.78 -2.00
C GLU A 129 1.50 11.19 -2.46
N ALA A 130 1.50 9.96 -2.97
CA ALA A 130 0.28 9.28 -3.40
C ALA A 130 -0.73 9.05 -2.27
N ALA A 131 -0.27 8.72 -1.06
CA ALA A 131 -1.13 8.57 0.11
C ALA A 131 -1.83 9.87 0.50
N LEU A 132 -1.15 11.00 0.32
CA LEU A 132 -1.63 12.34 0.70
C LEU A 132 -2.30 13.08 -0.45
N ASN A 133 -2.06 12.67 -1.70
CA ASN A 133 -2.64 13.24 -2.91
C ASN A 133 -3.14 12.12 -3.86
N PRO A 134 -4.08 11.27 -3.40
CA PRO A 134 -4.62 10.20 -4.22
C PRO A 134 -5.39 10.74 -5.44
N GLU A 135 -5.43 9.97 -6.52
CA GLU A 135 -6.28 10.27 -7.66
C GLU A 135 -7.75 10.45 -7.22
N ASN A 136 -8.42 11.46 -7.73
CA ASN A 136 -9.87 11.61 -7.50
C ASN A 136 -10.65 10.57 -8.32
N SER A 137 -11.05 9.49 -7.69
CA SER A 137 -11.72 8.37 -8.34
C SER A 137 -12.81 7.75 -7.46
N ASN A 138 -13.60 6.85 -8.06
CA ASN A 138 -14.58 6.02 -7.36
C ASN A 138 -14.17 4.53 -7.34
N TYR A 139 -12.91 4.22 -7.60
CA TYR A 139 -12.43 2.85 -7.58
C TYR A 139 -12.42 2.28 -6.16
N LEU A 140 -12.83 1.03 -6.03
CA LEU A 140 -12.86 0.27 -4.78
C LEU A 140 -12.07 -1.03 -4.86
N TYR A 141 -11.67 -1.46 -6.05
CA TYR A 141 -10.99 -2.72 -6.32
C TYR A 141 -9.93 -2.54 -7.38
N PHE A 142 -8.87 -3.33 -7.28
CA PHE A 142 -7.92 -3.53 -8.36
C PHE A 142 -7.44 -4.99 -8.37
N VAL A 143 -6.97 -5.45 -9.51
CA VAL A 143 -6.37 -6.77 -9.73
C VAL A 143 -5.36 -6.67 -10.85
N ALA A 144 -4.31 -7.48 -10.81
CA ALA A 144 -3.33 -7.55 -11.88
C ALA A 144 -4.01 -7.82 -13.24
N SER A 145 -3.55 -7.14 -14.29
CA SER A 145 -4.08 -7.31 -15.66
C SER A 145 -3.57 -8.58 -16.35
N GLY A 146 -2.40 -9.10 -15.90
CA GLY A 146 -1.67 -10.17 -16.58
C GLY A 146 -0.83 -9.69 -17.78
N LYS A 147 -0.81 -8.39 -18.05
CA LYS A 147 -0.08 -7.75 -19.16
C LYS A 147 0.80 -6.60 -18.68
N GLY A 148 1.12 -6.57 -17.40
CA GLY A 148 1.70 -5.43 -16.70
C GLY A 148 0.61 -4.45 -16.22
N GLY A 149 0.73 -3.98 -14.97
CA GLY A 149 -0.24 -3.11 -14.34
C GLY A 149 -1.52 -3.80 -13.85
N HIS A 150 -2.49 -2.96 -13.50
CA HIS A 150 -3.73 -3.37 -12.83
C HIS A 150 -4.97 -2.94 -13.61
N VAL A 151 -6.07 -3.65 -13.38
CA VAL A 151 -7.43 -3.28 -13.77
C VAL A 151 -8.16 -2.78 -12.53
N PHE A 152 -8.62 -1.54 -12.57
CA PHE A 152 -9.36 -0.89 -11.49
C PHE A 152 -10.87 -1.00 -11.72
N SER A 153 -11.63 -1.21 -10.65
CA SER A 153 -13.08 -1.43 -10.72
C SER A 153 -13.82 -0.66 -9.63
N LYS A 154 -15.04 -0.20 -9.93
CA LYS A 154 -15.89 0.54 -9.02
C LYS A 154 -16.83 -0.36 -8.23
N SER A 155 -17.09 -1.56 -8.72
CA SER A 155 -18.00 -2.54 -8.12
C SER A 155 -17.39 -3.93 -8.03
N LEU A 156 -17.90 -4.75 -7.10
CA LEU A 156 -17.50 -6.15 -6.95
C LEU A 156 -17.79 -6.97 -8.23
N ALA A 157 -18.88 -6.65 -8.94
CA ALA A 157 -19.23 -7.33 -10.18
C ALA A 157 -18.20 -7.07 -11.28
N GLU A 158 -17.72 -5.82 -11.42
CA GLU A 158 -16.65 -5.46 -12.35
C GLU A 158 -15.33 -6.12 -11.94
N HIS A 159 -14.97 -6.06 -10.66
CA HIS A 159 -13.78 -6.71 -10.14
C HIS A 159 -13.77 -8.21 -10.44
N ASN A 160 -14.88 -8.91 -10.17
CA ASN A 160 -14.98 -10.33 -10.45
C ASN A 160 -14.85 -10.66 -11.95
N ARG A 161 -15.29 -9.76 -12.85
CA ARG A 161 -15.03 -9.90 -14.29
C ARG A 161 -13.54 -9.77 -14.61
N ALA A 162 -12.89 -8.75 -14.02
CA ALA A 162 -11.45 -8.55 -14.20
C ALA A 162 -10.62 -9.72 -13.67
N VAL A 163 -10.95 -10.26 -12.49
CA VAL A 163 -10.31 -11.47 -11.93
C VAL A 163 -10.43 -12.67 -12.89
N ARG A 164 -11.62 -12.91 -13.43
CA ARG A 164 -11.81 -14.00 -14.41
C ARG A 164 -11.00 -13.77 -15.69
N ALA A 165 -10.86 -12.54 -16.15
CA ALA A 165 -10.04 -12.20 -17.30
C ALA A 165 -8.55 -12.46 -17.01
N TYR A 166 -8.06 -12.02 -15.86
CA TYR A 166 -6.70 -12.26 -15.38
C TYR A 166 -6.38 -13.77 -15.32
N LEU A 167 -7.25 -14.57 -14.70
CA LEU A 167 -7.07 -16.02 -14.60
C LEU A 167 -7.05 -16.71 -15.97
N ARG A 168 -7.80 -16.21 -16.95
CA ARG A 168 -7.74 -16.71 -18.34
C ARG A 168 -6.39 -16.39 -18.99
N GLU A 169 -5.88 -15.19 -18.78
CA GLU A 169 -4.58 -14.77 -19.33
C GLU A 169 -3.42 -15.60 -18.74
N LEU A 170 -3.44 -15.86 -17.43
CA LEU A 170 -2.46 -16.72 -16.78
C LEU A 170 -2.45 -18.17 -17.35
N ARG A 171 -3.61 -18.69 -17.78
CA ARG A 171 -3.69 -20.05 -18.37
C ARG A 171 -3.15 -20.11 -19.79
N LYS A 172 -3.15 -19.00 -20.53
CA LYS A 172 -2.59 -18.95 -21.90
C LYS A 172 -1.07 -18.90 -21.91
N ASN A 173 -0.48 -18.41 -20.81
CA ASN A 173 0.96 -18.21 -20.68
C ASN A 173 1.66 -19.37 -19.95
N LYS A 174 0.91 -20.46 -19.64
CA LYS A 174 1.42 -21.75 -19.17
C LYS A 174 1.43 -22.78 -20.30
#